data_e0a833d86edf412e46721dcf1f2a66e7
#
_entry.id   e0a833d86edf412e46721dcf1f2a66e7
#
_cell.length_a   1.000
_cell.length_b   1.000
_cell.length_c   1.000
_cell.angle_alpha   90.00
_cell.angle_beta   90.00
_cell.angle_gamma   90.00
#
_symmetry.space_group_name_H-M   'P 1'
#
loop_
_entity.id
_entity.type
_entity.pdbx_description
1 polymer ?
#
loop_
_entity_poly.entity_id
_entity_poly.type
_entity_poly.pdbx_seq_one_letter_code
_entity_poly.pdbx_strand_id
1 'polypeptide(L)'
;MNIKNIMWTTTLSTIMLIVGAVLLVMGTLPMENKIEGNELVVKFLIGKKVIDITDAVFMPIPEEVTKNIIRVGGTSVGSKHSGKFMNTRTKTRYTFYLTGKGERTYFEIGSKKYLVDGVSMQK
;
A
#
# COMPACT_ATOMS: atom_id res chain seq x y z
N MET A 1 0.46 42.59 -21.19
CA MET A 1 0.93 41.54 -20.26
C MET A 1 2.40 41.27 -20.50
N ASN A 2 3.21 41.29 -19.46
CA ASN A 2 4.67 41.10 -19.58
C ASN A 2 4.99 39.61 -19.75
N ILE A 3 5.88 39.27 -20.67
CA ILE A 3 6.32 37.88 -20.93
C ILE A 3 6.87 37.24 -19.67
N LYS A 4 7.57 37.97 -18.82
CA LYS A 4 8.11 37.46 -17.54
C LYS A 4 7.00 36.96 -16.62
N ASN A 5 5.85 37.62 -16.59
CA ASN A 5 4.71 37.21 -15.76
C ASN A 5 4.06 35.93 -16.28
N ILE A 6 4.00 35.78 -17.59
CA ILE A 6 3.47 34.56 -18.23
C ILE A 6 4.36 33.36 -17.91
N MET A 7 5.69 33.51 -18.08
CA MET A 7 6.65 32.44 -17.79
C MET A 7 6.66 32.05 -16.32
N TRP A 8 6.59 33.02 -15.43
CA TRP A 8 6.53 32.77 -14.00
C TRP A 8 5.26 32.00 -13.59
N THR A 9 4.11 32.38 -14.11
CA THR A 9 2.81 31.71 -13.82
C THR A 9 2.84 30.26 -14.33
N THR A 10 3.38 30.00 -15.52
CA THR A 10 3.49 28.66 -16.09
C THR A 10 4.40 27.77 -15.24
N THR A 11 5.54 28.29 -14.82
CA THR A 11 6.49 27.57 -13.97
C THR A 11 5.87 27.22 -12.61
N LEU A 12 5.18 28.16 -12.00
CA LEU A 12 4.50 27.95 -10.72
C LEU A 12 3.40 26.88 -10.83
N SER A 13 2.59 26.90 -11.89
CA SER A 13 1.58 25.90 -12.15
C SER A 13 2.18 24.50 -12.34
N THR A 14 3.29 24.39 -13.05
CA THR A 14 4.00 23.13 -13.25
C THR A 14 4.51 22.57 -11.92
N ILE A 15 5.11 23.42 -11.07
CA ILE A 15 5.59 23.00 -9.75
C ILE A 15 4.42 22.50 -8.89
N MET A 16 3.28 23.19 -8.89
CA MET A 16 2.11 22.78 -8.12
C MET A 16 1.54 21.45 -8.59
N LEU A 17 1.55 21.17 -9.89
CA LEU A 17 1.11 19.88 -10.44
C LEU A 17 2.03 18.75 -10.02
N ILE A 18 3.34 18.95 -10.03
CA ILE A 18 4.33 17.95 -9.60
C ILE A 18 4.18 17.67 -8.11
N VAL A 19 4.08 18.69 -7.28
CA VAL A 19 3.87 18.55 -5.84
C VAL A 19 2.57 17.80 -5.55
N GLY A 20 1.48 18.14 -6.23
CA GLY A 20 0.20 17.46 -6.10
C GLY A 20 0.28 15.99 -6.48
N ALA A 21 0.97 15.65 -7.58
CA ALA A 21 1.16 14.27 -8.01
C ALA A 21 1.97 13.47 -7.00
N VAL A 22 3.05 14.04 -6.44
CA VAL A 22 3.88 13.41 -5.40
C VAL A 22 3.05 13.16 -4.14
N LEU A 23 2.23 14.12 -3.70
CA LEU A 23 1.37 13.96 -2.54
C LEU A 23 0.32 12.89 -2.73
N LEU A 24 -0.25 12.77 -3.95
CA LEU A 24 -1.21 11.70 -4.26
C LEU A 24 -0.57 10.32 -4.17
N VAL A 25 0.63 10.14 -4.73
CA VAL A 25 1.36 8.87 -4.65
C VAL A 25 1.70 8.53 -3.21
N MET A 26 2.25 9.47 -2.45
CA MET A 26 2.60 9.25 -1.04
C MET A 26 1.36 9.01 -0.17
N GLY A 27 0.23 9.65 -0.50
CA GLY A 27 -1.02 9.48 0.22
C GLY A 27 -1.61 8.07 0.09
N THR A 28 -1.23 7.30 -0.94
CA THR A 28 -1.69 5.93 -1.15
C THR A 28 -0.73 4.88 -0.58
N LEU A 29 0.43 5.30 -0.06
CA LEU A 29 1.41 4.38 0.53
C LEU A 29 1.11 4.18 2.02
N PRO A 30 1.16 2.93 2.52
CA PRO A 30 0.92 2.69 3.93
C PRO A 30 2.09 3.21 4.78
N MET A 31 1.76 3.93 5.83
CA MET A 31 2.73 4.50 6.77
C MET A 31 2.87 3.64 8.02
N GLU A 32 1.79 3.02 8.46
CA GLU A 32 1.77 2.20 9.65
C GLU A 32 0.65 1.17 9.56
N ASN A 33 0.94 -0.06 9.99
CA ASN A 33 -0.06 -1.11 10.18
C ASN A 33 -0.19 -1.39 11.68
N LYS A 34 -1.41 -1.50 12.16
CA LYS A 34 -1.69 -1.68 13.58
C LYS A 34 -2.90 -2.58 13.76
N ILE A 35 -2.86 -3.47 14.75
CA ILE A 35 -4.01 -4.28 15.12
C ILE A 35 -4.67 -3.66 16.35
N GLU A 36 -5.96 -3.33 16.23
CA GLU A 36 -6.79 -2.81 17.30
C GLU A 36 -8.00 -3.73 17.46
N GLY A 37 -8.00 -4.56 18.51
CA GLY A 37 -9.07 -5.55 18.72
C GLY A 37 -9.13 -6.54 17.56
N ASN A 38 -10.29 -6.62 16.89
CA ASN A 38 -10.52 -7.49 15.75
C ASN A 38 -10.37 -6.76 14.40
N GLU A 39 -9.63 -5.65 14.38
CA GLU A 39 -9.46 -4.84 13.21
C GLU A 39 -7.99 -4.60 12.91
N LEU A 40 -7.63 -4.71 11.64
CA LEU A 40 -6.34 -4.25 11.13
C LEU A 40 -6.54 -2.84 10.60
N VAL A 41 -5.81 -1.89 11.16
CA VAL A 41 -5.85 -0.50 10.72
C VAL A 41 -4.59 -0.21 9.92
N VAL A 42 -4.76 0.10 8.64
CA VAL A 42 -3.67 0.53 7.75
C VAL A 42 -3.75 2.05 7.66
N LYS A 43 -2.74 2.72 8.21
CA LYS A 43 -2.67 4.19 8.18
C LYS A 43 -1.89 4.64 6.96
N PHE A 44 -2.47 5.57 6.23
CA PHE A 44 -1.84 6.26 5.12
C PHE A 44 -1.49 7.69 5.54
N LEU A 45 -0.77 8.40 4.70
CA LEU A 45 -0.50 9.82 4.94
C LEU A 45 -1.81 10.62 5.04
N ILE A 46 -2.78 10.25 4.21
CA ILE A 46 -4.12 10.86 4.22
C ILE A 46 -5.13 9.73 4.42
N GLY A 47 -5.73 9.68 5.62
CA GLY A 47 -6.75 8.70 5.94
C GLY A 47 -6.21 7.34 6.39
N LYS A 48 -7.12 6.39 6.51
CA LYS A 48 -6.84 5.03 6.95
C LYS A 48 -7.80 4.05 6.30
N LYS A 49 -7.40 2.78 6.25
CA LYS A 49 -8.26 1.67 5.87
C LYS A 49 -8.36 0.70 7.04
N VAL A 50 -9.57 0.26 7.33
CA VAL A 50 -9.85 -0.69 8.41
C VAL A 50 -10.32 -2.00 7.81
N ILE A 51 -9.69 -3.11 8.21
CA ILE A 51 -10.03 -4.45 7.76
C ILE A 51 -10.45 -5.27 8.97
N ASP A 52 -11.66 -5.83 8.93
CA ASP A 52 -12.13 -6.74 9.98
C ASP A 52 -11.38 -8.07 9.84
N ILE A 53 -10.62 -8.45 10.87
CA ILE A 53 -9.82 -9.67 10.88
C ILE A 53 -10.39 -10.75 11.80
N THR A 54 -11.66 -10.63 12.18
CA THR A 54 -12.33 -11.63 13.05
C THR A 54 -12.24 -13.04 12.46
N ASP A 55 -12.48 -13.17 11.16
CA ASP A 55 -12.44 -14.45 10.44
C ASP A 55 -11.12 -14.70 9.70
N ALA A 56 -10.10 -13.92 10.00
CA ALA A 56 -8.80 -14.05 9.34
C ALA A 56 -8.07 -15.33 9.79
N VAL A 57 -7.52 -16.05 8.83
CA VAL A 57 -6.68 -17.22 9.08
C VAL A 57 -5.23 -16.83 8.79
N PHE A 58 -4.44 -16.76 9.84
CA PHE A 58 -3.01 -16.43 9.73
C PHE A 58 -2.22 -17.71 9.44
N MET A 59 -1.31 -17.63 8.49
CA MET A 59 -0.52 -18.77 8.05
C MET A 59 0.87 -18.35 7.60
N PRO A 60 1.81 -19.29 7.44
CA PRO A 60 3.13 -18.97 6.89
C PRO A 60 2.99 -18.34 5.49
N ILE A 61 3.92 -17.44 5.14
CA ILE A 61 3.91 -16.76 3.86
C ILE A 61 4.14 -17.78 2.75
N PRO A 62 3.20 -17.97 1.81
CA PRO A 62 3.40 -18.86 0.67
C PRO A 62 4.53 -18.37 -0.22
N GLU A 63 5.30 -19.30 -0.79
CA GLU A 63 6.40 -18.96 -1.68
C GLU A 63 5.93 -18.14 -2.90
N GLU A 64 4.76 -18.45 -3.43
CA GLU A 64 4.19 -17.74 -4.57
C GLU A 64 3.89 -16.26 -4.31
N VAL A 65 3.83 -15.82 -3.05
CA VAL A 65 3.66 -14.42 -2.69
C VAL A 65 4.95 -13.64 -2.82
N THR A 66 6.10 -14.31 -2.79
CA THR A 66 7.41 -13.70 -2.83
C THR A 66 8.09 -13.80 -4.18
N LYS A 67 7.54 -14.58 -5.11
CA LYS A 67 8.12 -14.82 -6.44
C LYS A 67 7.11 -14.55 -7.54
N ASN A 68 7.59 -14.04 -8.67
CA ASN A 68 6.79 -13.81 -9.87
C ASN A 68 5.58 -12.90 -9.62
N ILE A 69 5.76 -11.89 -8.78
CA ILE A 69 4.71 -10.94 -8.42
C ILE A 69 4.79 -9.70 -9.29
N ILE A 70 3.65 -9.31 -9.85
CA ILE A 70 3.50 -8.06 -10.58
C ILE A 70 2.42 -7.20 -9.93
N ARG A 71 2.54 -5.89 -10.07
CA ARG A 71 1.52 -4.95 -9.61
C ARG A 71 0.39 -4.89 -10.63
N VAL A 72 -0.82 -5.21 -10.18
CA VAL A 72 -2.03 -5.12 -11.00
C VAL A 72 -2.73 -3.79 -10.79
N GLY A 73 -2.71 -3.29 -9.55
CA GLY A 73 -3.26 -1.99 -9.20
C GLY A 73 -2.65 -1.55 -7.88
N GLY A 74 -2.62 -0.25 -7.63
CA GLY A 74 -2.03 0.29 -6.40
C GLY A 74 -0.67 0.94 -6.64
N THR A 75 0.09 1.15 -5.57
CA THR A 75 1.31 1.95 -5.57
C THR A 75 2.46 1.19 -4.92
N SER A 76 3.64 1.30 -5.53
CA SER A 76 4.88 0.76 -4.97
C SER A 76 5.99 1.81 -5.06
N VAL A 77 6.63 2.10 -3.92
CA VAL A 77 7.80 2.98 -3.86
C VAL A 77 8.79 2.36 -2.87
N GLY A 78 9.94 1.93 -3.37
CA GLY A 78 10.94 1.23 -2.55
C GLY A 78 10.37 -0.02 -1.90
N SER A 79 10.44 -0.11 -0.58
CA SER A 79 9.90 -1.22 0.21
C SER A 79 8.43 -1.05 0.61
N LYS A 80 7.81 0.08 0.25
CA LYS A 80 6.40 0.36 0.54
C LYS A 80 5.53 -0.06 -0.62
N HIS A 81 4.49 -0.84 -0.34
CA HIS A 81 3.56 -1.36 -1.34
C HIS A 81 2.14 -1.26 -0.83
N SER A 82 1.23 -0.85 -1.69
CA SER A 82 -0.20 -0.77 -1.36
C SER A 82 -1.04 -1.15 -2.57
N GLY A 83 -2.01 -2.03 -2.39
CA GLY A 83 -2.99 -2.35 -3.41
C GLY A 83 -2.92 -3.79 -3.89
N LYS A 84 -3.25 -4.01 -5.16
CA LYS A 84 -3.42 -5.34 -5.74
C LYS A 84 -2.18 -5.81 -6.48
N PHE A 85 -1.78 -7.03 -6.18
CA PHE A 85 -0.65 -7.73 -6.79
C PHE A 85 -1.08 -9.11 -7.24
N MET A 86 -0.38 -9.68 -8.19
CA MET A 86 -0.74 -10.98 -8.75
C MET A 86 0.52 -11.80 -9.04
N ASN A 87 0.46 -13.10 -8.72
CA ASN A 87 1.48 -14.03 -9.16
C ASN A 87 1.25 -14.34 -10.65
N THR A 88 2.29 -14.13 -11.46
CA THR A 88 2.18 -14.28 -12.92
C THR A 88 2.01 -15.73 -13.37
N ARG A 89 2.42 -16.71 -12.56
CA ARG A 89 2.35 -18.12 -12.88
C ARG A 89 1.01 -18.73 -12.48
N THR A 90 0.58 -18.47 -11.23
CA THR A 90 -0.66 -19.05 -10.68
C THR A 90 -1.88 -18.18 -10.92
N LYS A 91 -1.69 -16.91 -11.31
CA LYS A 91 -2.73 -15.89 -11.46
C LYS A 91 -3.47 -15.59 -10.17
N THR A 92 -2.91 -15.98 -9.03
CA THR A 92 -3.48 -15.69 -7.72
C THR A 92 -3.27 -14.22 -7.40
N ARG A 93 -4.33 -13.57 -6.92
CA ARG A 93 -4.31 -12.13 -6.56
C ARG A 93 -4.17 -11.96 -5.05
N TYR A 94 -3.38 -10.94 -4.68
CA TYR A 94 -3.10 -10.59 -3.30
C TYR A 94 -3.32 -9.10 -3.08
N THR A 95 -3.61 -8.73 -1.85
CA THR A 95 -3.62 -7.33 -1.42
C THR A 95 -2.44 -7.12 -0.48
N PHE A 96 -1.58 -6.16 -0.82
CA PHE A 96 -0.40 -5.82 -0.03
C PHE A 96 -0.59 -4.48 0.66
N TYR A 97 -0.24 -4.42 1.93
CA TYR A 97 -0.09 -3.18 2.70
C TYR A 97 1.23 -3.26 3.45
N LEU A 98 2.32 -2.95 2.74
CA LEU A 98 3.68 -3.05 3.26
C LEU A 98 4.24 -1.67 3.51
N THR A 99 4.58 -1.40 4.76
CA THR A 99 5.19 -0.13 5.20
C THR A 99 6.70 -0.11 5.01
N GLY A 100 7.30 -1.28 4.80
CA GLY A 100 8.74 -1.47 4.74
C GLY A 100 9.40 -1.63 6.10
N LYS A 101 8.59 -1.75 7.16
CA LYS A 101 9.08 -1.88 8.54
C LYS A 101 8.51 -3.12 9.19
N GLY A 102 9.36 -3.86 9.90
CA GLY A 102 8.94 -5.04 10.65
C GLY A 102 8.78 -6.31 9.82
N GLU A 103 8.35 -7.36 10.47
CA GLU A 103 8.15 -8.66 9.83
C GLU A 103 6.86 -8.67 9.02
N ARG A 104 6.87 -9.44 7.94
CA ARG A 104 5.71 -9.64 7.09
C ARG A 104 4.81 -10.73 7.66
N THR A 105 3.52 -10.50 7.57
CA THR A 105 2.49 -11.43 8.04
C THR A 105 1.49 -11.68 6.91
N TYR A 106 1.18 -12.95 6.67
CA TYR A 106 0.23 -13.36 5.65
C TYR A 106 -1.03 -13.91 6.31
N PHE A 107 -2.19 -13.49 5.81
CA PHE A 107 -3.47 -14.03 6.26
C PHE A 107 -4.50 -14.02 5.13
N GLU A 108 -5.52 -14.86 5.29
CA GLU A 108 -6.64 -14.95 4.36
C GLU A 108 -7.95 -14.70 5.07
N ILE A 109 -8.83 -13.97 4.40
CA ILE A 109 -10.22 -13.75 4.85
C ILE A 109 -11.11 -14.20 3.72
N GLY A 110 -11.72 -15.41 3.86
CA GLY A 110 -12.46 -16.03 2.76
C GLY A 110 -11.57 -16.21 1.54
N SER A 111 -11.95 -15.62 0.41
CA SER A 111 -11.17 -15.68 -0.83
C SER A 111 -10.11 -14.58 -0.96
N LYS A 112 -10.08 -13.64 -0.02
CA LYS A 112 -9.14 -12.51 -0.05
C LYS A 112 -7.85 -12.87 0.65
N LYS A 113 -6.72 -12.54 0.02
CA LYS A 113 -5.38 -12.86 0.49
C LYS A 113 -4.62 -11.56 0.74
N TYR A 114 -4.04 -11.44 1.94
CA TYR A 114 -3.37 -10.20 2.38
C TYR A 114 -1.94 -10.48 2.84
N LEU A 115 -1.05 -9.57 2.51
CA LEU A 115 0.30 -9.51 3.05
C LEU A 115 0.52 -8.13 3.66
N VAL A 116 0.83 -8.09 4.94
CA VAL A 116 1.07 -6.87 5.69
C VAL A 116 2.38 -6.99 6.47
N ASP A 117 2.89 -5.88 6.98
CA ASP A 117 4.07 -5.88 7.83
C ASP A 117 3.86 -4.99 9.06
N GLY A 118 4.79 -5.08 10.00
CA GLY A 118 4.79 -4.22 11.18
C GLY A 118 3.70 -4.51 12.20
N VAL A 119 2.96 -5.63 12.04
CA VAL A 119 1.96 -6.06 13.02
C VAL A 119 2.54 -7.17 13.87
N SER A 120 2.45 -7.00 15.20
CA SER A 120 2.85 -8.03 16.15
C SER A 120 1.66 -8.95 16.41
N MET A 121 1.81 -10.20 16.02
CA MET A 121 0.82 -11.23 16.35
C MET A 121 1.09 -11.73 17.75
N GLN A 122 0.38 -11.16 18.72
CA GLN A 122 0.38 -11.68 20.07
C GLN A 122 -0.70 -12.76 20.18
N LYS A 123 -0.24 -13.93 20.49
CA LYS A 123 -1.14 -15.02 20.83
C LYS A 123 -1.60 -14.89 22.28
#